data_146855d935f76e69012d53255efaf8d4
#
_entry.id   146855d935f76e69012d53255efaf8d4
#
_cell.length_a   1.000
_cell.length_b   1.000
_cell.length_c   1.000
_cell.angle_alpha   90.00
_cell.angle_beta   90.00
_cell.angle_gamma   90.00
#
_symmetry.space_group_name_H-M   'P 1'
#
loop_
_entity.id
_entity.type
_entity.pdbx_description
1 polymer ?
#
loop_
_entity_poly.entity_id
_entity_poly.type
_entity_poly.pdbx_seq_one_letter_code
_entity_poly.pdbx_strand_id
1 'polypeptide(L)'
;MKKLVFIFCCILSIDSYAAHSCDRLAQIADKHGVMYGTKYSFTVIGKKGFRSYFHSAPSEQCKLKNTFIIPNDSVIAYQDFKHENQDWMYVMYIDKNGNDTSGWVKAKDFKVSGRMSPN
;
A
#
# COMPACT_ATOMS: atom_id res chain seq x y z
N MET A 1 9.01 -14.05 39.84
CA MET A 1 8.80 -14.97 38.70
C MET A 1 7.46 -14.74 37.99
N LYS A 2 6.38 -14.56 38.70
CA LYS A 2 5.06 -14.32 38.08
C LYS A 2 5.02 -13.01 37.28
N LYS A 3 5.81 -12.01 37.65
CA LYS A 3 5.85 -10.71 36.99
C LYS A 3 6.46 -10.78 35.59
N LEU A 4 7.40 -11.68 35.34
CA LEU A 4 8.05 -11.85 34.03
C LEU A 4 7.09 -12.40 32.98
N VAL A 5 6.21 -13.33 33.35
CA VAL A 5 5.22 -13.91 32.46
C VAL A 5 4.20 -12.86 32.02
N PHE A 6 3.85 -11.94 32.92
CA PHE A 6 2.89 -10.89 32.68
C PHE A 6 3.41 -9.87 31.63
N ILE A 7 4.70 -9.52 31.68
CA ILE A 7 5.31 -8.59 30.74
C ILE A 7 5.35 -9.19 29.33
N PHE A 8 5.59 -10.49 29.22
CA PHE A 8 5.63 -11.19 27.95
C PHE A 8 4.27 -11.15 27.21
N CYS A 9 3.17 -11.28 27.94
CA CYS A 9 1.82 -11.21 27.37
C CYS A 9 1.51 -9.82 26.80
N CYS A 10 2.01 -8.75 27.41
CA CYS A 10 1.78 -7.39 26.93
C CYS A 10 2.42 -7.12 25.57
N ILE A 11 3.60 -7.69 25.31
CA ILE A 11 4.31 -7.52 24.03
C ILE A 11 3.50 -8.16 22.89
N LEU A 12 2.95 -9.34 23.10
CA LEU A 12 2.13 -10.02 22.11
C LEU A 12 0.86 -9.25 21.79
N SER A 13 0.28 -8.58 22.78
CA SER A 13 -0.92 -7.78 22.60
C SER A 13 -0.69 -6.58 21.68
N ILE A 14 0.49 -5.98 21.71
CA ILE A 14 0.84 -4.83 20.87
C ILE A 14 0.87 -5.21 19.40
N ASP A 15 1.44 -6.35 19.06
CA ASP A 15 1.51 -6.81 17.67
C ASP A 15 0.12 -7.10 17.09
N SER A 16 -0.76 -7.73 17.85
CA SER A 16 -2.13 -7.98 17.44
C SER A 16 -2.90 -6.69 17.20
N TYR A 17 -2.66 -5.70 18.04
CA TYR A 17 -3.32 -4.40 17.94
C TYR A 17 -2.93 -3.68 16.65
N ALA A 18 -1.65 -3.69 16.28
CA ALA A 18 -1.17 -3.04 15.06
C ALA A 18 -1.79 -3.66 13.81
N ALA A 19 -1.84 -4.99 13.70
CA ALA A 19 -2.46 -5.68 12.58
C ALA A 19 -3.94 -5.36 12.46
N HIS A 20 -4.67 -5.35 13.57
CA HIS A 20 -6.08 -5.02 13.59
C HIS A 20 -6.33 -3.58 13.16
N SER A 21 -5.45 -2.68 13.55
CA SER A 21 -5.54 -1.27 13.18
C SER A 21 -5.37 -1.06 11.67
N CYS A 22 -4.47 -1.82 11.03
CA CYS A 22 -4.29 -1.77 9.58
C CYS A 22 -5.52 -2.29 8.84
N ASP A 23 -6.11 -3.40 9.30
CA ASP A 23 -7.32 -3.94 8.68
C ASP A 23 -8.46 -2.94 8.74
N ARG A 24 -8.61 -2.26 9.86
CA ARG A 24 -9.66 -1.27 10.05
C ARG A 24 -9.45 -0.06 9.14
N LEU A 25 -8.23 0.42 9.04
CA LEU A 25 -7.91 1.54 8.17
C LEU A 25 -8.13 1.17 6.70
N ALA A 26 -7.79 -0.05 6.30
CA ALA A 26 -8.03 -0.51 4.95
C ALA A 26 -9.52 -0.47 4.60
N GLN A 27 -10.38 -0.87 5.53
CA GLN A 27 -11.83 -0.82 5.32
C GLN A 27 -12.33 0.62 5.18
N ILE A 28 -11.81 1.53 5.99
CA ILE A 28 -12.17 2.95 5.93
C ILE A 28 -11.74 3.54 4.59
N ALA A 29 -10.53 3.26 4.17
CA ALA A 29 -9.99 3.77 2.91
C ALA A 29 -10.75 3.21 1.70
N ASP A 30 -11.10 1.95 1.73
CA ASP A 30 -11.87 1.34 0.67
C ASP A 30 -13.24 2.00 0.51
N LYS A 31 -13.86 2.35 1.62
CA LYS A 31 -15.19 2.96 1.62
C LYS A 31 -15.15 4.44 1.25
N HIS A 32 -14.13 5.17 1.69
CA HIS A 32 -14.07 6.63 1.55
C HIS A 32 -13.05 7.14 0.54
N GLY A 33 -12.27 6.25 -0.06
CA GLY A 33 -11.31 6.63 -1.08
C GLY A 33 -12.02 7.13 -2.35
N VAL A 34 -11.34 8.02 -3.06
CA VAL A 34 -11.88 8.57 -4.30
C VAL A 34 -11.55 7.64 -5.44
N MET A 35 -12.59 7.07 -6.05
CA MET A 35 -12.42 6.16 -7.18
C MET A 35 -12.11 6.95 -8.45
N TYR A 36 -11.19 6.45 -9.25
CA TYR A 36 -10.92 7.06 -10.55
C TYR A 36 -12.02 6.68 -11.54
N GLY A 37 -12.55 7.67 -12.23
CA GLY A 37 -13.54 7.44 -13.28
C GLY A 37 -12.94 6.73 -14.49
N THR A 38 -11.66 6.97 -14.75
CA THR A 38 -10.86 6.30 -15.77
C THR A 38 -9.65 5.71 -15.08
N LYS A 39 -9.29 4.49 -15.45
CA LYS A 39 -8.10 3.87 -14.89
C LYS A 39 -6.84 4.49 -15.48
N TYR A 40 -5.88 4.72 -14.64
CA TYR A 40 -4.61 5.30 -15.05
C TYR A 40 -3.50 4.29 -14.81
N SER A 41 -2.51 4.33 -15.70
CA SER A 41 -1.25 3.62 -15.52
C SER A 41 -0.26 4.59 -14.90
N PHE A 42 0.42 4.15 -13.86
CA PHE A 42 1.44 4.92 -13.18
C PHE A 42 2.74 4.12 -13.19
N THR A 43 3.86 4.83 -13.26
CA THR A 43 5.18 4.20 -13.30
C THR A 43 6.01 4.68 -12.12
N VAL A 44 6.69 3.76 -11.45
CA VAL A 44 7.58 4.07 -10.34
C VAL A 44 8.72 4.93 -10.84
N ILE A 45 8.97 6.05 -10.15
CA ILE A 45 10.10 6.93 -10.43
C ILE A 45 11.15 6.75 -9.33
N GLY A 46 12.38 7.15 -9.63
CA GLY A 46 13.46 7.08 -8.67
C GLY A 46 14.73 6.54 -9.29
N LYS A 47 15.77 6.49 -8.48
CA LYS A 47 17.07 5.97 -8.89
C LYS A 47 17.15 4.48 -8.70
N LYS A 48 18.12 3.84 -9.37
CA LYS A 48 18.39 2.42 -9.17
C LYS A 48 18.56 2.14 -7.69
N GLY A 49 17.88 1.11 -7.21
CA GLY A 49 17.91 0.73 -5.80
C GLY A 49 16.72 1.23 -5.00
N PHE A 50 15.95 2.17 -5.56
CA PHE A 50 14.75 2.65 -4.90
C PHE A 50 13.68 1.56 -4.90
N ARG A 51 12.93 1.46 -3.81
CA ARG A 51 11.82 0.49 -3.67
C ARG A 51 10.56 1.22 -3.25
N SER A 52 9.48 1.00 -3.98
CA SER A 52 8.17 1.48 -3.57
C SER A 52 7.42 0.31 -2.95
N TYR A 53 7.16 0.39 -1.65
CA TYR A 53 6.56 -0.71 -0.91
C TYR A 53 5.06 -0.69 -0.97
N PHE A 54 4.47 -1.88 -1.02
CA PHE A 54 3.04 -2.04 -0.82
C PHE A 54 2.72 -2.00 0.66
N HIS A 55 1.50 -1.54 0.96
CA HIS A 55 1.01 -1.44 2.34
C HIS A 55 -0.38 -2.08 2.37
N SER A 56 -0.69 -2.74 3.47
CA SER A 56 -2.01 -3.35 3.65
C SER A 56 -3.11 -2.31 3.87
N ALA A 57 -2.71 -1.09 4.26
CA ALA A 57 -3.59 0.05 4.44
C ALA A 57 -2.78 1.32 4.17
N PRO A 58 -3.42 2.47 3.90
CA PRO A 58 -2.68 3.69 3.58
C PRO A 58 -2.07 4.33 4.82
N SER A 59 -1.03 3.70 5.36
CA SER A 59 -0.29 4.16 6.52
C SER A 59 1.10 3.55 6.52
N GLU A 60 2.08 4.32 6.99
CA GLU A 60 3.47 3.87 7.11
C GLU A 60 3.60 2.60 7.95
N GLN A 61 2.82 2.51 9.02
CA GLN A 61 2.90 1.36 9.93
C GLN A 61 2.34 0.08 9.32
N CYS A 62 1.66 0.18 8.17
CA CYS A 62 1.06 -0.96 7.50
C CYS A 62 1.91 -1.49 6.35
N LYS A 63 3.16 -1.09 6.28
CA LYS A 63 4.09 -1.51 5.22
C LYS A 63 4.30 -3.02 5.21
N LEU A 64 4.25 -3.59 4.01
CA LEU A 64 4.58 -5.00 3.78
C LEU A 64 6.06 -5.09 3.42
N LYS A 65 6.88 -5.59 4.34
CA LYS A 65 8.34 -5.52 4.25
C LYS A 65 8.95 -6.21 3.02
N ASN A 66 8.29 -7.25 2.52
CA ASN A 66 8.83 -8.06 1.44
C ASN A 66 8.10 -7.87 0.12
N THR A 67 7.23 -6.86 0.03
CA THR A 67 6.41 -6.64 -1.17
C THR A 67 6.66 -5.23 -1.68
N PHE A 68 7.37 -5.12 -2.79
CA PHE A 68 7.74 -3.82 -3.36
C PHE A 68 7.91 -3.93 -4.87
N ILE A 69 7.87 -2.77 -5.52
CA ILE A 69 8.20 -2.62 -6.95
C ILE A 69 9.29 -1.57 -7.08
N ILE A 70 9.93 -1.53 -8.23
CA ILE A 70 11.14 -0.75 -8.45
C ILE A 70 10.92 0.25 -9.59
N PRO A 71 11.85 1.23 -9.78
CA PRO A 71 11.71 2.21 -10.86
C PRO A 71 11.48 1.55 -12.21
N ASN A 72 10.60 2.14 -12.98
CA ASN A 72 10.13 1.70 -14.30
C ASN A 72 9.06 0.60 -14.26
N ASP A 73 8.77 0.02 -13.11
CA ASP A 73 7.59 -0.84 -12.99
C ASP A 73 6.34 0.01 -13.08
N SER A 74 5.29 -0.53 -13.71
CA SER A 74 4.03 0.18 -13.90
C SER A 74 2.89 -0.55 -13.21
N VAL A 75 1.92 0.22 -12.73
CA VAL A 75 0.76 -0.29 -12.02
C VAL A 75 -0.51 0.33 -12.60
N ILE A 76 -1.64 -0.31 -12.32
CA ILE A 76 -2.97 0.24 -12.61
C ILE A 76 -3.51 0.80 -11.30
N ALA A 77 -3.90 2.06 -11.28
CA ALA A 77 -4.44 2.70 -10.09
C ALA A 77 -5.97 2.75 -10.16
N TYR A 78 -6.61 2.44 -9.05
CA TYR A 78 -8.06 2.34 -8.94
C TYR A 78 -8.68 3.46 -8.12
N GLN A 79 -8.02 3.88 -7.04
CA GLN A 79 -8.54 4.93 -6.18
C GLN A 79 -7.41 5.57 -5.41
N ASP A 80 -7.67 6.75 -4.86
CA ASP A 80 -6.73 7.38 -3.96
C ASP A 80 -7.39 7.73 -2.63
N PHE A 81 -6.54 7.94 -1.62
CA PHE A 81 -6.98 8.24 -0.28
C PHE A 81 -5.91 9.08 0.40
N LYS A 82 -6.31 10.14 1.07
CA LYS A 82 -5.37 11.02 1.77
C LYS A 82 -5.30 10.64 3.24
N HIS A 83 -4.08 10.38 3.72
CA HIS A 83 -3.85 10.00 5.12
C HIS A 83 -2.41 10.31 5.51
N GLU A 84 -2.19 10.74 6.74
CA GLU A 84 -0.86 11.08 7.24
C GLU A 84 -0.16 12.15 6.39
N ASN A 85 -0.91 13.14 5.93
CA ASN A 85 -0.42 14.21 5.06
C ASN A 85 0.21 13.70 3.77
N GLN A 86 -0.22 12.55 3.30
CA GLN A 86 0.24 11.95 2.05
C GLN A 86 -0.93 11.49 1.21
N ASP A 87 -0.70 11.45 -0.09
CA ASP A 87 -1.64 10.84 -1.01
C ASP A 87 -1.22 9.39 -1.23
N TRP A 88 -2.18 8.49 -1.06
CA TRP A 88 -1.99 7.06 -1.25
C TRP A 88 -2.84 6.60 -2.42
N MET A 89 -2.37 5.59 -3.13
CA MET A 89 -3.12 4.98 -4.23
C MET A 89 -3.29 3.50 -3.99
N TYR A 90 -4.49 3.00 -4.27
CA TYR A 90 -4.70 1.55 -4.32
C TYR A 90 -4.43 1.09 -5.73
N VAL A 91 -3.46 0.20 -5.90
CA VAL A 91 -2.95 -0.18 -7.21
C VAL A 91 -2.86 -1.68 -7.36
N MET A 92 -2.78 -2.13 -8.61
CA MET A 92 -2.48 -3.51 -8.95
C MET A 92 -1.26 -3.56 -9.86
N TYR A 93 -0.31 -4.40 -9.51
CA TYR A 93 0.87 -4.69 -10.30
C TYR A 93 0.77 -6.10 -10.86
N ILE A 94 0.98 -6.25 -12.15
CA ILE A 94 0.99 -7.55 -12.81
C ILE A 94 2.42 -7.80 -13.30
N ASP A 95 3.05 -8.87 -12.79
CA ASP A 95 4.42 -9.17 -13.19
C ASP A 95 4.46 -9.90 -14.54
N LYS A 96 5.68 -10.16 -15.03
CA LYS A 96 5.87 -10.78 -16.33
C LYS A 96 5.32 -12.21 -16.41
N ASN A 97 5.10 -12.83 -15.27
CA ASN A 97 4.54 -14.19 -15.20
C ASN A 97 3.02 -14.19 -15.07
N GLY A 98 2.41 -13.01 -15.05
CA GLY A 98 0.97 -12.89 -14.92
C GLY A 98 0.45 -12.90 -13.48
N ASN A 99 1.35 -12.93 -12.49
CA ASN A 99 0.95 -12.85 -11.09
C ASN A 99 0.66 -11.42 -10.71
N ASP A 100 -0.42 -11.20 -9.96
CA ASP A 100 -0.81 -9.86 -9.55
C ASP A 100 -0.55 -9.63 -8.06
N THR A 101 -0.32 -8.36 -7.73
CA THR A 101 -0.15 -7.89 -6.36
C THR A 101 -0.93 -6.59 -6.24
N SER A 102 -1.79 -6.50 -5.25
CA SER A 102 -2.58 -5.30 -5.00
C SER A 102 -2.31 -4.76 -3.62
N GLY A 103 -2.41 -3.44 -3.47
CA GLY A 103 -2.22 -2.82 -2.18
C GLY A 103 -2.09 -1.32 -2.29
N TRP A 104 -1.79 -0.69 -1.17
CA TRP A 104 -1.64 0.76 -1.08
C TRP A 104 -0.18 1.15 -1.25
N VAL A 105 0.06 2.16 -2.08
CA VAL A 105 1.39 2.71 -2.32
C VAL A 105 1.32 4.22 -2.17
N LYS A 106 2.48 4.84 -1.95
CA LYS A 106 2.56 6.30 -1.85
C LYS A 106 2.53 6.91 -3.24
N ALA A 107 1.59 7.81 -3.49
CA ALA A 107 1.46 8.45 -4.80
C ALA A 107 2.74 9.16 -5.23
N LYS A 108 3.51 9.71 -4.29
CA LYS A 108 4.74 10.44 -4.60
C LYS A 108 5.82 9.58 -5.25
N ASP A 109 5.71 8.26 -5.13
CA ASP A 109 6.69 7.33 -5.73
C ASP A 109 6.46 7.11 -7.22
N PHE A 110 5.42 7.73 -7.79
CA PHE A 110 4.94 7.43 -9.14
C PHE A 110 4.73 8.68 -9.97
N LYS A 111 4.72 8.48 -11.29
CA LYS A 111 4.24 9.48 -12.24
C LYS A 111 3.19 8.83 -13.13
N VAL A 112 2.26 9.63 -13.62
CA VAL A 112 1.29 9.15 -14.58
C VAL A 112 2.03 8.75 -15.85
N SER A 113 1.83 7.52 -16.32
CA SER A 113 2.47 7.06 -17.54
C SER A 113 1.46 6.83 -18.69
N GLY A 114 0.18 6.75 -18.35
CA GLY A 114 -0.82 6.56 -19.38
C GLY A 114 -2.21 6.54 -18.80
N ARG A 115 -3.17 6.56 -19.71
CA ARG A 115 -4.57 6.51 -19.38
C ARG A 115 -5.15 5.27 -20.05
N MET A 116 -5.74 4.40 -19.26
CA MET A 116 -6.32 3.18 -19.77
C MET A 116 -7.79 3.44 -20.11
N SER A 117 -8.04 3.65 -21.38
CA SER A 117 -9.39 3.85 -21.86
C SER A 117 -10.06 2.50 -22.10
N PRO A 118 -11.35 2.36 -21.79
CA PRO A 118 -12.06 1.12 -22.08
C PRO A 118 -12.32 0.89 -23.58
N ASN A 119 -12.00 1.86 -24.41
CA ASN A 119 -12.18 1.74 -25.86
C ASN A 119 -10.91 1.30 -26.55
#